data_40b84758cb67f8d0614d41e1a8a400d4
#
_entry.id   40b84758cb67f8d0614d41e1a8a400d4
#
_cell.length_a   1.000
_cell.length_b   1.000
_cell.length_c   1.000
_cell.angle_alpha   90.00
_cell.angle_beta   90.00
_cell.angle_gamma   90.00
#
_symmetry.space_group_name_H-M   'P 1'
#
loop_
_entity.id
_entity.type
_entity.pdbx_description
1 polymer ?
#
loop_
_entity_poly.entity_id
_entity_poly.type
_entity_poly.pdbx_seq_one_letter_code
_entity_poly.pdbx_strand_id
1 'polypeptide(L)'
;MKFQDMPYERIDFAKVQEEMGELIRELEAAKSGEEQFEVHQKYYALTDRVMTLMTIANIRFDIDTSDKFYEEEHKYYDEQGPVFSNLVLAYQKKLFASPYRAYLEEKIGPVAFKNMELAQKSMSEALIPLMQEENSLTMEYDKLIAGAKIDFDGRELNLSLLRPYLVNSDRNVRRQAWEKMSAFFLENEEQLDTIYDKLVKNRTAQARTMGYENYLELGYYRMNRNCYGKDEVEAFRRQIKEYFVPFAEKLHDRRRQRLGLEKLSYIDEQVYFKDGNPAPTGTPEEIMAAGQKMYRELSPETAEFFDFMMENQLFDVLGRKTKKAGGYMTYLPLYHAPFIFANFNGTSGDVDVITHECGHAFQGYLAAQDPIREHADIGMETAEIHSMSMEFFTEKWMNLFFGNRAQDYVEMHLEDAAAFIPYGCMVDEFQHIVYEHPELTPAERKQAWSRLEREYKPHLDYEGDPFFGQGGFWQKQLHIYDYPLYYIDYCLAQTCALQYKVKMDADFTEAWKSYLKLCRLSASDFYTNMIKEVGLDSPFEPGCVKNIVEKLEKYVK
;
A
#
# COMPACT_ATOMS: atom_id res chain seq x y z
N MET A 1 -11.49 23.82 0.67
CA MET A 1 -12.80 23.45 1.31
C MET A 1 -12.52 22.34 2.30
N LYS A 2 -13.07 22.43 3.52
CA LYS A 2 -12.85 21.37 4.52
C LYS A 2 -13.56 20.09 4.12
N PHE A 3 -12.96 18.94 4.43
CA PHE A 3 -13.52 17.64 4.04
C PHE A 3 -14.96 17.42 4.52
N GLN A 4 -15.27 17.82 5.77
CA GLN A 4 -16.62 17.71 6.33
C GLN A 4 -17.69 18.52 5.57
N ASP A 5 -17.28 19.62 4.89
CA ASP A 5 -18.18 20.52 4.16
C ASP A 5 -18.31 20.12 2.69
N MET A 6 -17.60 19.08 2.24
CA MET A 6 -17.70 18.58 0.86
C MET A 6 -19.08 17.95 0.64
N PRO A 7 -19.84 18.42 -0.36
CA PRO A 7 -21.15 17.87 -0.66
C PRO A 7 -21.03 16.43 -1.14
N TYR A 8 -22.02 15.62 -0.79
CA TYR A 8 -22.14 14.27 -1.23
C TYR A 8 -23.57 14.02 -1.74
N GLU A 9 -23.66 13.35 -2.87
CA GLU A 9 -24.89 12.77 -3.41
C GLU A 9 -24.59 11.41 -4.02
N ARG A 10 -25.53 10.47 -3.90
CA ARG A 10 -25.40 9.14 -4.53
C ARG A 10 -25.35 9.29 -6.04
N ILE A 11 -24.40 8.63 -6.68
CA ILE A 11 -24.26 8.62 -8.13
C ILE A 11 -25.38 7.81 -8.77
N ASP A 12 -26.02 8.39 -9.78
CA ASP A 12 -26.93 7.68 -10.68
C ASP A 12 -26.12 7.08 -11.85
N PHE A 13 -25.75 5.80 -11.75
CA PHE A 13 -24.95 5.13 -12.78
C PHE A 13 -25.68 4.95 -14.11
N ALA A 14 -27.01 5.03 -14.16
CA ALA A 14 -27.72 5.07 -15.43
C ALA A 14 -27.40 6.35 -16.22
N LYS A 15 -27.35 7.50 -15.52
CA LYS A 15 -26.92 8.77 -16.12
C LYS A 15 -25.43 8.75 -16.49
N VAL A 16 -24.57 8.19 -15.65
CA VAL A 16 -23.13 8.04 -15.97
C VAL A 16 -22.95 7.21 -17.24
N GLN A 17 -23.73 6.15 -17.42
CA GLN A 17 -23.70 5.32 -18.62
C GLN A 17 -24.16 6.10 -19.86
N GLU A 18 -25.21 6.94 -19.76
CA GLU A 18 -25.65 7.82 -20.84
C GLU A 18 -24.58 8.84 -21.21
N GLU A 19 -24.02 9.56 -20.22
CA GLU A 19 -22.95 10.55 -20.40
C GLU A 19 -21.69 9.90 -21.04
N MET A 20 -21.28 8.72 -20.56
CA MET A 20 -20.16 7.97 -21.16
C MET A 20 -20.44 7.58 -22.60
N GLY A 21 -21.68 7.14 -22.88
CA GLY A 21 -22.11 6.83 -24.25
C GLY A 21 -22.10 8.04 -25.18
N GLU A 22 -22.40 9.23 -24.68
CA GLU A 22 -22.30 10.50 -25.44
C GLU A 22 -20.85 10.85 -25.72
N LEU A 23 -19.97 10.75 -24.74
CA LEU A 23 -18.53 10.98 -24.91
C LEU A 23 -17.91 10.03 -25.94
N ILE A 24 -18.31 8.76 -25.94
CA ILE A 24 -17.86 7.79 -26.96
C ILE A 24 -18.33 8.23 -28.36
N ARG A 25 -19.57 8.67 -28.52
CA ARG A 25 -20.08 9.16 -29.81
C ARG A 25 -19.36 10.43 -30.28
N GLU A 26 -19.11 11.38 -29.35
CA GLU A 26 -18.34 12.58 -29.66
C GLU A 26 -16.90 12.24 -30.08
N LEU A 27 -16.25 11.31 -29.38
CA LEU A 27 -14.91 10.84 -29.70
C LEU A 27 -14.83 10.22 -31.10
N GLU A 28 -15.81 9.40 -31.46
CA GLU A 28 -15.89 8.77 -32.79
C GLU A 28 -16.24 9.77 -33.90
N ALA A 29 -16.96 10.83 -33.60
CA ALA A 29 -17.36 11.87 -34.55
C ALA A 29 -16.26 12.93 -34.80
N ALA A 30 -15.31 13.06 -33.89
CA ALA A 30 -14.21 14.02 -33.94
C ALA A 30 -13.35 13.80 -35.21
N LYS A 31 -12.88 14.91 -35.79
CA LYS A 31 -12.20 14.89 -37.09
C LYS A 31 -10.71 15.21 -37.01
N SER A 32 -10.21 15.45 -35.79
CA SER A 32 -8.78 15.68 -35.53
C SER A 32 -8.38 15.13 -34.16
N GLY A 33 -7.08 15.04 -33.91
CA GLY A 33 -6.55 14.67 -32.61
C GLY A 33 -6.86 15.73 -31.54
N GLU A 34 -6.88 17.01 -31.90
CA GLU A 34 -7.27 18.11 -31.03
C GLU A 34 -8.71 17.97 -30.56
N GLU A 35 -9.65 17.75 -31.48
CA GLU A 35 -11.06 17.54 -31.14
C GLU A 35 -11.24 16.31 -30.23
N GLN A 36 -10.51 15.23 -30.46
CA GLN A 36 -10.55 14.05 -29.59
C GLN A 36 -9.97 14.34 -28.20
N PHE A 37 -8.93 15.14 -28.11
CA PHE A 37 -8.37 15.54 -26.82
C PHE A 37 -9.32 16.45 -26.04
N GLU A 38 -10.07 17.34 -26.70
CA GLU A 38 -11.14 18.13 -26.06
C GLU A 38 -12.26 17.24 -25.50
N VAL A 39 -12.65 16.18 -26.20
CA VAL A 39 -13.59 15.18 -25.69
C VAL A 39 -12.99 14.42 -24.51
N HIS A 40 -11.70 14.12 -24.55
CA HIS A 40 -11.01 13.44 -23.46
C HIS A 40 -10.96 14.31 -22.19
N GLN A 41 -10.85 15.63 -22.31
CA GLN A 41 -10.98 16.53 -21.14
C GLN A 41 -12.39 16.51 -20.52
N LYS A 42 -13.44 16.31 -21.31
CA LYS A 42 -14.80 16.10 -20.77
C LYS A 42 -14.91 14.76 -20.07
N TYR A 43 -14.22 13.71 -20.58
CA TYR A 43 -14.12 12.42 -19.90
C TYR A 43 -13.44 12.56 -18.52
N TYR A 44 -12.38 13.36 -18.38
CA TYR A 44 -11.80 13.69 -17.08
C TYR A 44 -12.83 14.28 -16.12
N ALA A 45 -13.62 15.25 -16.56
CA ALA A 45 -14.63 15.88 -15.72
C ALA A 45 -15.70 14.88 -15.22
N LEU A 46 -16.10 13.92 -16.05
CA LEU A 46 -17.02 12.85 -15.66
C LEU A 46 -16.38 11.90 -14.64
N THR A 47 -15.17 11.41 -14.92
CA THR A 47 -14.48 10.45 -14.05
C THR A 47 -14.06 11.09 -12.72
N ASP A 48 -13.57 12.33 -12.72
CA ASP A 48 -13.23 13.08 -11.50
C ASP A 48 -14.45 13.23 -10.58
N ARG A 49 -15.63 13.51 -11.13
CA ARG A 49 -16.88 13.60 -10.38
C ARG A 49 -17.26 12.25 -9.77
N VAL A 50 -17.26 11.20 -10.56
CA VAL A 50 -17.64 9.85 -10.09
C VAL A 50 -16.67 9.37 -9.01
N MET A 51 -15.37 9.43 -9.29
CA MET A 51 -14.34 9.00 -8.34
C MET A 51 -14.39 9.80 -7.04
N THR A 52 -14.58 11.12 -7.10
CA THR A 52 -14.66 11.95 -5.88
C THR A 52 -15.84 11.56 -5.00
N LEU A 53 -17.03 11.36 -5.57
CA LEU A 53 -18.22 11.02 -4.78
C LEU A 53 -18.11 9.61 -4.18
N MET A 54 -17.59 8.64 -4.94
CA MET A 54 -17.29 7.30 -4.42
C MET A 54 -16.29 7.37 -3.26
N THR A 55 -15.19 8.12 -3.43
CA THR A 55 -14.15 8.29 -2.42
C THR A 55 -14.69 8.95 -1.15
N ILE A 56 -15.50 10.01 -1.26
CA ILE A 56 -16.14 10.66 -0.09
C ILE A 56 -17.01 9.67 0.69
N ALA A 57 -17.81 8.86 -0.01
CA ALA A 57 -18.66 7.87 0.66
C ALA A 57 -17.82 6.82 1.39
N ASN A 58 -16.77 6.30 0.75
CA ASN A 58 -15.86 5.33 1.33
C ASN A 58 -15.13 5.88 2.56
N ILE A 59 -14.55 7.08 2.46
CA ILE A 59 -13.88 7.73 3.62
C ILE A 59 -14.87 7.88 4.78
N ARG A 60 -16.09 8.35 4.53
CA ARG A 60 -17.09 8.56 5.59
C ARG A 60 -17.57 7.26 6.22
N PHE A 61 -17.69 6.20 5.43
CA PHE A 61 -17.93 4.85 5.95
C PHE A 61 -16.75 4.36 6.81
N ASP A 62 -15.52 4.49 6.34
CA ASP A 62 -14.33 4.06 7.06
C ASP A 62 -14.13 4.83 8.38
N ILE A 63 -14.50 6.12 8.42
CA ILE A 63 -14.49 6.95 9.63
C ILE A 63 -15.48 6.45 10.69
N ASP A 64 -16.64 5.96 10.28
CA ASP A 64 -17.65 5.37 11.16
C ASP A 64 -18.42 4.24 10.47
N THR A 65 -17.95 3.01 10.63
CA THR A 65 -18.56 1.80 10.05
C THR A 65 -19.94 1.46 10.64
N SER A 66 -20.36 2.15 11.71
CA SER A 66 -21.70 2.01 12.29
C SER A 66 -22.76 2.93 11.67
N ASP A 67 -22.33 3.90 10.85
CA ASP A 67 -23.26 4.78 10.11
C ASP A 67 -23.98 3.98 9.02
N LYS A 68 -25.29 3.79 9.22
CA LYS A 68 -26.11 2.97 8.32
C LYS A 68 -26.28 3.57 6.93
N PHE A 69 -26.24 4.91 6.80
CA PHE A 69 -26.32 5.56 5.51
C PHE A 69 -25.05 5.24 4.69
N TYR A 70 -23.88 5.47 5.26
CA TYR A 70 -22.63 5.20 4.55
C TYR A 70 -22.30 3.70 4.40
N GLU A 71 -22.82 2.82 5.28
CA GLU A 71 -22.78 1.38 5.05
C GLU A 71 -23.57 0.97 3.78
N GLU A 72 -24.75 1.57 3.56
CA GLU A 72 -25.55 1.34 2.36
C GLU A 72 -24.89 1.93 1.11
N GLU A 73 -24.29 3.12 1.22
CA GLU A 73 -23.53 3.73 0.12
C GLU A 73 -22.32 2.88 -0.28
N HIS A 74 -21.56 2.37 0.70
CA HIS A 74 -20.41 1.50 0.45
C HIS A 74 -20.83 0.24 -0.30
N LYS A 75 -21.88 -0.47 0.16
CA LYS A 75 -22.42 -1.64 -0.55
C LYS A 75 -22.86 -1.31 -1.97
N TYR A 76 -23.51 -0.16 -2.15
CA TYR A 76 -23.91 0.30 -3.48
C TYR A 76 -22.73 0.46 -4.42
N TYR A 77 -21.62 1.06 -3.93
CA TYR A 77 -20.43 1.24 -4.75
C TYR A 77 -19.62 -0.04 -4.96
N ASP A 78 -19.66 -0.99 -4.04
CA ASP A 78 -19.10 -2.34 -4.25
C ASP A 78 -19.77 -3.07 -5.43
N GLU A 79 -21.07 -2.87 -5.59
CA GLU A 79 -21.83 -3.42 -6.72
C GLU A 79 -21.61 -2.63 -8.02
N GLN A 80 -21.52 -1.30 -7.95
CA GLN A 80 -21.44 -0.43 -9.12
C GLN A 80 -20.01 -0.19 -9.61
N GLY A 81 -19.00 -0.35 -8.77
CA GLY A 81 -17.60 -0.16 -9.14
C GLY A 81 -17.16 -0.99 -10.35
N PRO A 82 -17.42 -2.30 -10.40
CA PRO A 82 -17.12 -3.12 -11.59
C PRO A 82 -17.88 -2.69 -12.84
N VAL A 83 -19.12 -2.19 -12.70
CA VAL A 83 -19.91 -1.65 -13.82
C VAL A 83 -19.26 -0.37 -14.34
N PHE A 84 -18.86 0.53 -13.45
CA PHE A 84 -18.15 1.76 -13.81
C PHE A 84 -16.80 1.45 -14.50
N SER A 85 -16.03 0.51 -13.96
CA SER A 85 -14.77 0.07 -14.59
C SER A 85 -14.97 -0.42 -16.02
N ASN A 86 -16.07 -1.11 -16.29
CA ASN A 86 -16.42 -1.55 -17.65
C ASN A 86 -16.80 -0.39 -18.58
N LEU A 87 -17.47 0.66 -18.06
CA LEU A 87 -17.76 1.88 -18.83
C LEU A 87 -16.47 2.64 -19.18
N VAL A 88 -15.56 2.78 -18.22
CA VAL A 88 -14.23 3.37 -18.44
C VAL A 88 -13.46 2.60 -19.51
N LEU A 89 -13.44 1.26 -19.40
CA LEU A 89 -12.80 0.40 -20.39
C LEU A 89 -13.39 0.58 -21.80
N ALA A 90 -14.72 0.72 -21.92
CA ALA A 90 -15.37 0.93 -23.20
C ALA A 90 -14.90 2.23 -23.88
N TYR A 91 -14.78 3.31 -23.10
CA TYR A 91 -14.22 4.58 -23.60
C TYR A 91 -12.73 4.44 -23.98
N GLN A 92 -11.92 3.86 -23.09
CA GLN A 92 -10.49 3.67 -23.31
C GLN A 92 -10.20 2.81 -24.56
N LYS A 93 -11.01 1.78 -24.85
CA LYS A 93 -10.89 0.99 -26.07
C LYS A 93 -11.06 1.84 -27.34
N LYS A 94 -11.97 2.81 -27.31
CA LYS A 94 -12.20 3.72 -28.46
C LYS A 94 -11.04 4.70 -28.61
N LEU A 95 -10.56 5.26 -27.50
CA LEU A 95 -9.40 6.16 -27.48
C LEU A 95 -8.14 5.42 -27.98
N PHE A 96 -7.90 4.21 -27.50
CA PHE A 96 -6.77 3.36 -27.88
C PHE A 96 -6.76 3.01 -29.37
N ALA A 97 -7.94 2.74 -29.94
CA ALA A 97 -8.12 2.40 -31.37
C ALA A 97 -8.28 3.63 -32.29
N SER A 98 -8.10 4.84 -31.76
CA SER A 98 -8.27 6.08 -32.51
C SER A 98 -7.35 6.17 -33.74
N PRO A 99 -7.83 6.68 -34.89
CA PRO A 99 -6.99 7.01 -36.03
C PRO A 99 -6.00 8.15 -35.73
N TYR A 100 -6.25 8.93 -34.69
CA TYR A 100 -5.38 10.03 -34.21
C TYR A 100 -4.50 9.61 -33.03
N ARG A 101 -4.33 8.32 -32.80
CA ARG A 101 -3.58 7.77 -31.66
C ARG A 101 -2.20 8.42 -31.49
N ALA A 102 -1.45 8.62 -32.55
CA ALA A 102 -0.12 9.22 -32.46
C ALA A 102 -0.12 10.60 -31.81
N TYR A 103 -1.11 11.43 -32.15
CA TYR A 103 -1.29 12.74 -31.52
C TYR A 103 -1.69 12.62 -30.05
N LEU A 104 -2.63 11.73 -29.75
CA LEU A 104 -3.10 11.51 -28.37
C LEU A 104 -1.99 10.95 -27.48
N GLU A 105 -1.19 10.02 -27.99
CA GLU A 105 -0.06 9.43 -27.27
C GLU A 105 1.05 10.47 -26.99
N GLU A 106 1.27 11.42 -27.92
CA GLU A 106 2.15 12.58 -27.68
C GLU A 106 1.63 13.50 -26.57
N LYS A 107 0.30 13.67 -26.45
CA LYS A 107 -0.34 14.55 -25.45
C LYS A 107 -0.49 13.91 -24.06
N ILE A 108 -0.92 12.63 -24.04
CA ILE A 108 -1.31 11.93 -22.81
C ILE A 108 -0.13 11.10 -22.25
N GLY A 109 0.81 10.72 -23.10
CA GLY A 109 1.98 9.93 -22.74
C GLY A 109 1.87 8.44 -23.09
N PRO A 110 3.02 7.77 -23.31
CA PRO A 110 3.06 6.35 -23.69
C PRO A 110 2.65 5.42 -22.55
N VAL A 111 2.85 5.80 -21.30
CA VAL A 111 2.44 5.03 -20.10
C VAL A 111 0.93 4.86 -20.08
N ALA A 112 0.17 5.94 -20.32
CA ALA A 112 -1.29 5.91 -20.37
C ALA A 112 -1.80 4.90 -21.40
N PHE A 113 -1.25 4.90 -22.61
CA PHE A 113 -1.62 3.95 -23.66
C PHE A 113 -1.21 2.51 -23.33
N LYS A 114 -0.08 2.34 -22.64
CA LYS A 114 0.30 1.01 -22.13
C LYS A 114 -0.66 0.52 -21.04
N ASN A 115 -1.06 1.39 -20.13
CA ASN A 115 -2.04 1.06 -19.08
C ASN A 115 -3.43 0.76 -19.70
N MET A 116 -3.87 1.48 -20.74
CA MET A 116 -5.07 1.15 -21.49
C MET A 116 -4.99 -0.23 -22.18
N GLU A 117 -3.82 -0.63 -22.67
CA GLU A 117 -3.58 -1.98 -23.18
C GLU A 117 -3.76 -3.03 -22.08
N LEU A 118 -3.16 -2.79 -20.90
CA LEU A 118 -3.29 -3.71 -19.75
C LEU A 118 -4.73 -3.76 -19.22
N ALA A 119 -5.44 -2.64 -19.19
CA ALA A 119 -6.86 -2.60 -18.81
C ALA A 119 -7.72 -3.50 -19.73
N GLN A 120 -7.43 -3.52 -21.02
CA GLN A 120 -8.12 -4.43 -21.96
C GLN A 120 -7.80 -5.90 -21.71
N LYS A 121 -6.63 -6.21 -21.16
CA LYS A 121 -6.20 -7.55 -20.77
C LYS A 121 -6.69 -7.97 -19.38
N SER A 122 -7.15 -7.04 -18.56
CA SER A 122 -7.50 -7.30 -17.17
C SER A 122 -8.99 -7.16 -16.84
N MET A 123 -9.81 -6.63 -17.77
CA MET A 123 -11.23 -6.38 -17.55
C MET A 123 -12.09 -6.73 -18.76
N SER A 124 -13.24 -7.34 -18.49
CA SER A 124 -14.34 -7.53 -19.44
C SER A 124 -15.67 -7.56 -18.71
N GLU A 125 -16.78 -7.31 -19.43
CA GLU A 125 -18.14 -7.37 -18.86
C GLU A 125 -18.44 -8.73 -18.18
N ALA A 126 -17.89 -9.83 -18.73
CA ALA A 126 -18.05 -11.16 -18.18
C ALA A 126 -17.46 -11.34 -16.77
N LEU A 127 -16.55 -10.46 -16.34
CA LEU A 127 -15.94 -10.51 -15.01
C LEU A 127 -16.81 -9.84 -13.94
N ILE A 128 -17.76 -8.98 -14.30
CA ILE A 128 -18.53 -8.18 -13.33
C ILE A 128 -19.11 -9.02 -12.19
N PRO A 129 -19.80 -10.14 -12.43
CA PRO A 129 -20.34 -10.95 -11.33
C PRO A 129 -19.28 -11.55 -10.43
N LEU A 130 -18.14 -11.96 -11.02
CA LEU A 130 -17.01 -12.52 -10.24
C LEU A 130 -16.31 -11.45 -9.40
N MET A 131 -16.17 -10.23 -9.92
CA MET A 131 -15.60 -9.10 -9.18
C MET A 131 -16.52 -8.67 -8.02
N GLN A 132 -17.83 -8.67 -8.22
CA GLN A 132 -18.80 -8.41 -7.15
C GLN A 132 -18.74 -9.49 -6.05
N GLU A 133 -18.57 -10.76 -6.43
CA GLU A 133 -18.36 -11.86 -5.48
C GLU A 133 -17.01 -11.68 -4.73
N GLU A 134 -15.93 -11.31 -5.44
CA GLU A 134 -14.63 -11.00 -4.82
C GLU A 134 -14.76 -9.89 -3.77
N ASN A 135 -15.41 -8.76 -4.10
CA ASN A 135 -15.67 -7.67 -3.17
C ASN A 135 -16.45 -8.13 -1.91
N SER A 136 -17.43 -9.01 -2.10
CA SER A 136 -18.19 -9.58 -0.98
C SER A 136 -17.31 -10.46 -0.07
N LEU A 137 -16.41 -11.24 -0.64
CA LEU A 137 -15.51 -12.12 0.10
C LEU A 137 -14.43 -11.34 0.86
N THR A 138 -13.87 -10.27 0.28
CA THR A 138 -12.93 -9.39 0.96
C THR A 138 -13.62 -8.67 2.12
N MET A 139 -14.86 -8.19 1.92
CA MET A 139 -15.66 -7.61 3.01
C MET A 139 -15.95 -8.63 4.14
N GLU A 140 -16.15 -9.92 3.84
CA GLU A 140 -16.31 -10.96 4.87
C GLU A 140 -15.05 -11.07 5.74
N TYR A 141 -13.85 -11.04 5.13
CA TYR A 141 -12.57 -11.03 5.83
C TYR A 141 -12.42 -9.78 6.69
N ASP A 142 -12.64 -8.59 6.12
CA ASP A 142 -12.56 -7.31 6.82
C ASP A 142 -13.45 -7.28 8.07
N LYS A 143 -14.71 -7.73 7.93
CA LYS A 143 -15.64 -7.79 9.05
C LYS A 143 -15.20 -8.77 10.13
N LEU A 144 -14.63 -9.91 9.76
CA LEU A 144 -14.10 -10.89 10.71
C LEU A 144 -12.95 -10.28 11.52
N ILE A 145 -11.98 -9.64 10.85
CA ILE A 145 -10.81 -9.03 11.47
C ILE A 145 -11.19 -7.82 12.33
N ALA A 146 -12.03 -6.92 11.81
CA ALA A 146 -12.50 -5.75 12.53
C ALA A 146 -13.39 -6.11 13.74
N GLY A 147 -14.13 -7.22 13.64
CA GLY A 147 -15.01 -7.74 14.68
C GLY A 147 -14.29 -8.47 15.82
N ALA A 148 -12.95 -8.54 15.80
CA ALA A 148 -12.17 -9.24 16.83
C ALA A 148 -12.48 -8.68 18.25
N LYS A 149 -12.77 -9.60 19.20
CA LYS A 149 -13.03 -9.31 20.59
C LYS A 149 -12.06 -10.13 21.44
N ILE A 150 -11.10 -9.45 22.00
CA ILE A 150 -10.00 -10.06 22.76
C ILE A 150 -10.04 -9.50 24.17
N ASP A 151 -10.33 -10.36 25.14
CA ASP A 151 -10.25 -10.00 26.56
C ASP A 151 -8.78 -9.95 26.99
N PHE A 152 -8.28 -8.75 27.24
CA PHE A 152 -6.92 -8.53 27.69
C PHE A 152 -6.84 -7.36 28.69
N ASP A 153 -6.10 -7.55 29.78
CA ASP A 153 -5.90 -6.54 30.84
C ASP A 153 -7.24 -5.96 31.37
N GLY A 154 -8.27 -6.84 31.52
CA GLY A 154 -9.59 -6.46 32.02
C GLY A 154 -10.42 -5.62 31.06
N ARG A 155 -10.05 -5.57 29.78
CA ARG A 155 -10.74 -4.83 28.71
C ARG A 155 -10.99 -5.71 27.50
N GLU A 156 -12.09 -5.45 26.80
CA GLU A 156 -12.34 -6.02 25.47
C GLU A 156 -11.63 -5.14 24.42
N LEU A 157 -10.66 -5.71 23.72
CA LEU A 157 -9.85 -5.06 22.70
C LEU A 157 -10.11 -5.67 21.32
N ASN A 158 -9.95 -4.88 20.28
CA ASN A 158 -9.76 -5.39 18.91
C ASN A 158 -8.26 -5.57 18.62
N LEU A 159 -7.92 -6.08 17.44
CA LEU A 159 -6.53 -6.34 17.05
C LEU A 159 -5.66 -5.06 17.04
N SER A 160 -6.21 -3.91 16.63
CA SER A 160 -5.49 -2.64 16.62
C SER A 160 -5.18 -2.14 18.04
N LEU A 161 -6.16 -2.26 18.96
CA LEU A 161 -5.99 -1.87 20.37
C LEU A 161 -5.10 -2.87 21.14
N LEU A 162 -4.94 -4.09 20.66
CA LEU A 162 -4.01 -5.07 21.22
C LEU A 162 -2.55 -4.77 20.86
N ARG A 163 -2.30 -4.06 19.74
CA ARG A 163 -0.95 -3.82 19.20
C ARG A 163 0.06 -3.24 20.21
N PRO A 164 -0.26 -2.25 21.05
CA PRO A 164 0.68 -1.76 22.06
C PRO A 164 1.16 -2.84 23.05
N TYR A 165 0.36 -3.86 23.32
CA TYR A 165 0.74 -4.98 24.19
C TYR A 165 1.64 -5.99 23.47
N LEU A 166 1.53 -6.12 22.15
CA LEU A 166 2.39 -6.99 21.34
C LEU A 166 3.84 -6.50 21.27
N VAL A 167 4.07 -5.22 21.55
CA VAL A 167 5.41 -4.59 21.60
C VAL A 167 5.81 -4.13 23.00
N ASN A 168 5.10 -4.57 24.03
CA ASN A 168 5.35 -4.18 25.42
C ASN A 168 6.77 -4.57 25.86
N SER A 169 7.44 -3.74 26.65
CA SER A 169 8.78 -4.01 27.19
C SER A 169 8.82 -5.25 28.10
N ASP A 170 7.74 -5.51 28.85
CA ASP A 170 7.62 -6.75 29.62
C ASP A 170 7.31 -7.93 28.67
N ARG A 171 8.28 -8.87 28.56
CA ARG A 171 8.17 -10.04 27.69
C ARG A 171 7.02 -10.98 28.05
N ASN A 172 6.58 -11.01 29.33
CA ASN A 172 5.46 -11.85 29.74
C ASN A 172 4.13 -11.23 29.28
N VAL A 173 3.99 -9.90 29.36
CA VAL A 173 2.82 -9.18 28.81
C VAL A 173 2.74 -9.39 27.30
N ARG A 174 3.86 -9.22 26.60
CA ARG A 174 3.97 -9.47 25.15
C ARG A 174 3.53 -10.88 24.79
N ARG A 175 4.06 -11.90 25.49
CA ARG A 175 3.71 -13.30 25.26
C ARG A 175 2.21 -13.53 25.40
N GLN A 176 1.61 -13.06 26.47
CA GLN A 176 0.17 -13.20 26.70
C GLN A 176 -0.66 -12.52 25.60
N ALA A 177 -0.24 -11.35 25.14
CA ALA A 177 -0.92 -10.65 24.05
C ALA A 177 -0.82 -11.43 22.71
N TRP A 178 0.35 -11.97 22.39
CA TRP A 178 0.55 -12.81 21.21
C TRP A 178 -0.23 -14.13 21.27
N GLU A 179 -0.27 -14.78 22.46
CA GLU A 179 -1.10 -15.97 22.67
C GLU A 179 -2.60 -15.68 22.49
N LYS A 180 -3.07 -14.52 22.92
CA LYS A 180 -4.46 -14.10 22.72
C LYS A 180 -4.76 -13.81 21.23
N MET A 181 -3.83 -13.18 20.52
CA MET A 181 -3.94 -13.02 19.08
C MET A 181 -3.97 -14.37 18.35
N SER A 182 -3.04 -15.26 18.69
CA SER A 182 -2.99 -16.63 18.13
C SER A 182 -4.30 -17.39 18.36
N ALA A 183 -4.86 -17.31 19.59
CA ALA A 183 -6.14 -17.94 19.92
C ALA A 183 -7.30 -17.40 19.06
N PHE A 184 -7.37 -16.08 18.84
CA PHE A 184 -8.39 -15.50 17.96
C PHE A 184 -8.29 -16.07 16.53
N PHE A 185 -7.10 -16.14 15.96
CA PHE A 185 -6.92 -16.68 14.61
C PHE A 185 -7.20 -18.19 14.56
N LEU A 186 -6.81 -18.95 15.58
CA LEU A 186 -7.10 -20.38 15.68
C LEU A 186 -8.61 -20.67 15.79
N GLU A 187 -9.33 -19.88 16.58
CA GLU A 187 -10.80 -19.99 16.71
C GLU A 187 -11.53 -19.70 15.39
N ASN A 188 -10.96 -18.86 14.54
CA ASN A 188 -11.55 -18.45 13.26
C ASN A 188 -10.88 -19.13 12.04
N GLU A 189 -9.98 -20.11 12.25
CA GLU A 189 -9.17 -20.73 11.21
C GLU A 189 -10.00 -21.30 10.05
N GLU A 190 -11.08 -22.03 10.35
CA GLU A 190 -11.96 -22.63 9.35
C GLU A 190 -12.63 -21.57 8.47
N GLN A 191 -13.04 -20.44 9.07
CA GLN A 191 -13.67 -19.33 8.33
C GLN A 191 -12.63 -18.60 7.45
N LEU A 192 -11.45 -18.33 7.97
CA LEU A 192 -10.34 -17.73 7.24
C LEU A 192 -9.91 -18.59 6.05
N ASP A 193 -9.73 -19.90 6.29
CA ASP A 193 -9.40 -20.87 5.24
C ASP A 193 -10.49 -20.92 4.15
N THR A 194 -11.77 -20.87 4.55
CA THR A 194 -12.91 -20.90 3.63
C THR A 194 -12.99 -19.65 2.77
N ILE A 195 -12.83 -18.46 3.37
CA ILE A 195 -12.83 -17.19 2.63
C ILE A 195 -11.70 -17.17 1.61
N TYR A 196 -10.49 -17.52 2.04
CA TYR A 196 -9.33 -17.51 1.14
C TYR A 196 -9.44 -18.54 0.02
N ASP A 197 -9.95 -19.73 0.31
CA ASP A 197 -10.18 -20.76 -0.71
C ASP A 197 -11.20 -20.30 -1.77
N LYS A 198 -12.27 -19.62 -1.35
CA LYS A 198 -13.23 -19.01 -2.27
C LYS A 198 -12.57 -17.88 -3.10
N LEU A 199 -11.75 -17.03 -2.49
CA LEU A 199 -11.02 -15.96 -3.20
C LEU A 199 -10.07 -16.55 -4.26
N VAL A 200 -9.30 -17.58 -3.94
CA VAL A 200 -8.41 -18.24 -4.90
C VAL A 200 -9.19 -18.85 -6.07
N LYS A 201 -10.31 -19.53 -5.80
CA LYS A 201 -11.19 -20.09 -6.82
C LYS A 201 -11.83 -19.01 -7.69
N ASN A 202 -12.33 -17.95 -7.09
CA ASN A 202 -12.93 -16.82 -7.79
C ASN A 202 -11.91 -16.13 -8.70
N ARG A 203 -10.72 -15.77 -8.18
CA ARG A 203 -9.63 -15.15 -8.94
C ARG A 203 -9.14 -16.04 -10.08
N THR A 204 -9.05 -17.35 -9.84
CA THR A 204 -8.75 -18.33 -10.89
C THR A 204 -9.84 -18.38 -11.97
N ALA A 205 -11.11 -18.31 -11.58
CA ALA A 205 -12.23 -18.26 -12.53
C ALA A 205 -12.20 -16.97 -13.37
N GLN A 206 -11.89 -15.83 -12.76
CA GLN A 206 -11.70 -14.57 -13.48
C GLN A 206 -10.58 -14.67 -14.52
N ALA A 207 -9.42 -15.21 -14.14
CA ALA A 207 -8.29 -15.41 -15.06
C ALA A 207 -8.67 -16.30 -16.24
N ARG A 208 -9.32 -17.43 -15.98
CA ARG A 208 -9.77 -18.35 -17.02
C ARG A 208 -10.84 -17.75 -17.94
N THR A 209 -11.71 -16.92 -17.41
CA THR A 209 -12.71 -16.16 -18.21
C THR A 209 -12.01 -15.19 -19.19
N MET A 210 -10.85 -14.65 -18.80
CA MET A 210 -10.02 -13.82 -19.66
C MET A 210 -9.09 -14.63 -20.59
N GLY A 211 -9.07 -15.97 -20.48
CA GLY A 211 -8.25 -16.85 -21.31
C GLY A 211 -6.86 -17.16 -20.75
N TYR A 212 -6.59 -16.82 -19.50
CA TYR A 212 -5.33 -17.10 -18.80
C TYR A 212 -5.37 -18.45 -18.07
N GLU A 213 -4.22 -19.07 -17.91
CA GLU A 213 -4.10 -20.34 -17.22
C GLU A 213 -4.36 -20.20 -15.71
N ASN A 214 -3.79 -19.18 -15.09
CA ASN A 214 -3.90 -18.88 -13.66
C ASN A 214 -4.02 -17.36 -13.42
N TYR A 215 -4.16 -16.98 -12.14
CA TYR A 215 -4.40 -15.58 -11.77
C TYR A 215 -3.17 -14.68 -11.90
N LEU A 216 -1.95 -15.19 -11.95
CA LEU A 216 -0.74 -14.35 -11.94
C LEU A 216 -0.73 -13.36 -13.10
N GLU A 217 -1.00 -13.81 -14.32
CA GLU A 217 -0.99 -12.94 -15.50
C GLU A 217 -2.07 -11.85 -15.38
N LEU A 218 -3.30 -12.22 -15.01
CA LEU A 218 -4.37 -11.26 -14.80
C LEU A 218 -4.04 -10.29 -13.66
N GLY A 219 -3.48 -10.77 -12.55
CA GLY A 219 -3.10 -9.97 -11.40
C GLY A 219 -2.00 -8.96 -11.75
N TYR A 220 -0.99 -9.36 -12.53
CA TYR A 220 0.06 -8.44 -13.00
C TYR A 220 -0.52 -7.32 -13.87
N TYR A 221 -1.47 -7.61 -14.76
CA TYR A 221 -2.14 -6.58 -15.54
C TYR A 221 -2.99 -5.65 -14.67
N ARG A 222 -3.69 -6.18 -13.66
CA ARG A 222 -4.47 -5.38 -12.69
C ARG A 222 -3.62 -4.46 -11.84
N MET A 223 -2.39 -4.87 -11.53
CA MET A 223 -1.40 -4.05 -10.82
C MET A 223 -0.70 -3.03 -11.75
N ASN A 224 -1.16 -2.87 -13.00
CA ASN A 224 -0.55 -1.97 -13.99
C ASN A 224 0.97 -2.18 -14.15
N ARG A 225 1.46 -3.42 -14.03
CA ARG A 225 2.88 -3.74 -14.22
C ARG A 225 3.22 -3.66 -15.71
N ASN A 226 3.50 -2.45 -16.16
CA ASN A 226 3.60 -2.08 -17.57
C ASN A 226 5.01 -2.19 -18.15
N CYS A 227 6.04 -2.36 -17.32
CA CYS A 227 7.44 -2.37 -17.74
C CYS A 227 8.29 -3.49 -17.12
N TYR A 228 7.70 -4.38 -16.35
CA TYR A 228 8.33 -5.58 -15.80
C TYR A 228 7.29 -6.70 -15.62
N GLY A 229 7.76 -7.90 -15.42
CA GLY A 229 6.92 -9.07 -15.27
C GLY A 229 7.39 -10.03 -14.17
N LYS A 230 6.87 -11.25 -14.23
CA LYS A 230 7.15 -12.33 -13.26
C LYS A 230 8.65 -12.63 -13.18
N ASP A 231 9.35 -12.68 -14.31
CA ASP A 231 10.76 -13.10 -14.37
C ASP A 231 11.67 -12.09 -13.67
N GLU A 232 11.39 -10.79 -13.82
CA GLU A 232 12.11 -9.71 -13.12
C GLU A 232 11.87 -9.79 -11.60
N VAL A 233 10.63 -10.04 -11.18
CA VAL A 233 10.28 -10.20 -9.75
C VAL A 233 10.96 -11.43 -9.16
N GLU A 234 10.99 -12.56 -9.86
CA GLU A 234 11.72 -13.75 -9.43
C GLU A 234 13.24 -13.50 -9.32
N ALA A 235 13.81 -12.76 -10.28
CA ALA A 235 15.22 -12.39 -10.24
C ALA A 235 15.53 -11.50 -9.02
N PHE A 236 14.65 -10.55 -8.71
CA PHE A 236 14.75 -9.73 -7.50
C PHE A 236 14.68 -10.58 -6.22
N ARG A 237 13.68 -11.45 -6.08
CA ARG A 237 13.55 -12.34 -4.90
C ARG A 237 14.77 -13.24 -4.71
N ARG A 238 15.40 -13.72 -5.79
CA ARG A 238 16.67 -14.49 -5.71
C ARG A 238 17.79 -13.65 -5.12
N GLN A 239 17.95 -12.40 -5.56
CA GLN A 239 18.94 -11.48 -4.98
C GLN A 239 18.67 -11.21 -3.49
N ILE A 240 17.39 -11.07 -3.10
CA ILE A 240 17.03 -10.89 -1.68
C ILE A 240 17.42 -12.11 -0.86
N LYS A 241 17.12 -13.32 -1.30
CA LYS A 241 17.53 -14.55 -0.60
C LYS A 241 19.07 -14.65 -0.48
N GLU A 242 19.80 -14.27 -1.52
CA GLU A 242 21.25 -14.41 -1.57
C GLU A 242 22.01 -13.36 -0.74
N TYR A 243 21.56 -12.10 -0.78
CA TYR A 243 22.30 -10.98 -0.19
C TYR A 243 21.60 -10.35 1.01
N PHE A 244 20.28 -10.17 0.93
CA PHE A 244 19.55 -9.40 1.92
C PHE A 244 19.14 -10.23 3.14
N VAL A 245 18.73 -11.48 2.98
CA VAL A 245 18.42 -12.38 4.10
C VAL A 245 19.62 -12.53 5.04
N PRO A 246 20.85 -12.81 4.59
CA PRO A 246 22.00 -12.85 5.48
C PRO A 246 22.30 -11.53 6.18
N PHE A 247 22.00 -10.40 5.56
CA PHE A 247 22.13 -9.09 6.18
C PHE A 247 21.06 -8.88 7.27
N ALA A 248 19.81 -9.21 7.01
CA ALA A 248 18.73 -9.15 7.99
C ALA A 248 19.02 -10.02 9.21
N GLU A 249 19.60 -11.21 9.03
CA GLU A 249 20.03 -12.09 10.13
C GLU A 249 21.08 -11.43 11.05
N LYS A 250 22.01 -10.64 10.49
CA LYS A 250 22.96 -9.83 11.30
C LYS A 250 22.21 -8.79 12.15
N LEU A 251 21.19 -8.13 11.58
CA LEU A 251 20.35 -7.17 12.32
C LEU A 251 19.58 -7.85 13.45
N HIS A 252 18.99 -9.01 13.17
CA HIS A 252 18.28 -9.79 14.17
C HIS A 252 19.21 -10.27 15.31
N ASP A 253 20.43 -10.70 14.99
CA ASP A 253 21.39 -11.09 16.03
C ASP A 253 21.85 -9.89 16.87
N ARG A 254 22.09 -8.73 16.26
CA ARG A 254 22.40 -7.48 16.95
C ARG A 254 21.24 -7.07 17.91
N ARG A 255 20.00 -7.14 17.43
CA ARG A 255 18.80 -6.89 18.23
C ARG A 255 18.67 -7.88 19.40
N ARG A 256 18.89 -9.17 19.15
CA ARG A 256 18.93 -10.20 20.20
C ARG A 256 19.94 -9.85 21.31
N GLN A 257 21.15 -9.44 20.93
CA GLN A 257 22.20 -9.02 21.88
C GLN A 257 21.79 -7.76 22.65
N ARG A 258 21.24 -6.74 21.97
CA ARG A 258 20.74 -5.50 22.58
C ARG A 258 19.62 -5.77 23.58
N LEU A 259 18.72 -6.69 23.27
CA LEU A 259 17.66 -7.15 24.18
C LEU A 259 18.18 -8.04 25.32
N GLY A 260 19.38 -8.59 25.20
CA GLY A 260 19.98 -9.49 26.19
C GLY A 260 19.27 -10.86 26.22
N LEU A 261 18.74 -11.30 25.10
CA LEU A 261 18.06 -12.58 24.95
C LEU A 261 19.03 -13.66 24.49
N GLU A 262 18.82 -14.89 24.97
CA GLU A 262 19.54 -16.08 24.46
C GLU A 262 19.11 -16.38 23.02
N LYS A 263 17.79 -16.27 22.76
CA LYS A 263 17.16 -16.49 21.46
C LYS A 263 16.02 -15.50 21.25
N LEU A 264 15.89 -14.97 20.03
CA LEU A 264 14.69 -14.26 19.59
C LEU A 264 13.58 -15.28 19.28
N SER A 265 12.35 -14.90 19.57
CA SER A 265 11.16 -15.61 19.10
C SER A 265 10.18 -14.65 18.41
N TYR A 266 9.13 -15.19 17.83
CA TYR A 266 8.13 -14.39 17.09
C TYR A 266 7.55 -13.22 17.91
N ILE A 267 7.45 -13.37 19.23
CA ILE A 267 6.98 -12.30 20.13
C ILE A 267 7.98 -11.16 20.30
N ASP A 268 9.23 -11.36 19.90
CA ASP A 268 10.31 -10.36 20.05
C ASP A 268 10.61 -9.62 18.75
N GLU A 269 10.02 -10.02 17.63
CA GLU A 269 10.34 -9.49 16.29
C GLU A 269 10.12 -7.99 16.14
N GLN A 270 9.14 -7.43 16.83
CA GLN A 270 8.79 -6.01 16.76
C GLN A 270 9.28 -5.22 17.99
N VAL A 271 10.21 -5.76 18.76
CA VAL A 271 10.79 -5.09 19.95
C VAL A 271 12.28 -4.86 19.73
N TYR A 272 12.69 -3.62 19.82
CA TYR A 272 14.05 -3.20 19.46
C TYR A 272 14.90 -2.85 20.67
N PHE A 273 14.30 -2.40 21.80
CA PHE A 273 15.01 -1.93 23.00
C PHE A 273 14.44 -2.57 24.26
N LYS A 274 15.31 -2.81 25.27
CA LYS A 274 14.92 -3.43 26.55
C LYS A 274 13.85 -2.65 27.32
N ASP A 275 13.93 -1.34 27.28
CA ASP A 275 13.01 -0.40 27.94
C ASP A 275 11.78 -0.07 27.09
N GLY A 276 11.59 -0.80 26.00
CA GLY A 276 10.51 -0.63 25.03
C GLY A 276 10.92 0.20 23.82
N ASN A 277 10.15 0.08 22.76
CA ASN A 277 10.34 0.89 21.56
C ASN A 277 10.11 2.37 21.85
N PRO A 278 10.78 3.30 21.12
CA PRO A 278 10.46 4.71 21.23
C PRO A 278 8.97 4.93 20.87
N ALA A 279 8.31 5.71 21.69
CA ALA A 279 6.94 6.16 21.46
C ALA A 279 6.91 7.68 21.36
N PRO A 280 6.02 8.25 20.55
CA PRO A 280 5.91 9.69 20.44
C PRO A 280 5.47 10.31 21.77
N THR A 281 5.94 11.52 22.02
CA THR A 281 5.57 12.32 23.19
C THR A 281 4.54 13.35 22.78
N GLY A 282 3.53 13.57 23.64
CA GLY A 282 2.49 14.56 23.37
C GLY A 282 1.16 13.96 22.93
N THR A 283 0.19 14.83 22.74
CA THR A 283 -1.15 14.49 22.24
C THR A 283 -1.12 14.33 20.71
N PRO A 284 -2.14 13.72 20.11
CA PRO A 284 -2.26 13.68 18.63
C PRO A 284 -2.18 15.05 17.96
N GLU A 285 -2.74 16.10 18.60
CA GLU A 285 -2.68 17.48 18.11
C GLU A 285 -1.24 18.03 18.15
N GLU A 286 -0.48 17.71 19.21
CA GLU A 286 0.93 18.09 19.33
C GLU A 286 1.80 17.34 18.32
N ILE A 287 1.50 16.06 18.03
CA ILE A 287 2.16 15.27 16.99
C ILE A 287 1.89 15.89 15.61
N MET A 288 0.64 16.27 15.33
CA MET A 288 0.29 16.95 14.06
C MET A 288 0.98 18.32 13.92
N ALA A 289 1.08 19.10 15.02
CA ALA A 289 1.79 20.38 15.02
C ALA A 289 3.31 20.19 14.82
N ALA A 290 3.89 19.14 15.37
CA ALA A 290 5.29 18.76 15.14
C ALA A 290 5.51 18.37 13.66
N GLY A 291 4.58 17.62 13.06
CA GLY A 291 4.57 17.31 11.63
C GLY A 291 4.53 18.56 10.76
N GLN A 292 3.64 19.51 11.08
CA GLN A 292 3.57 20.77 10.36
C GLN A 292 4.88 21.57 10.42
N LYS A 293 5.50 21.64 11.61
CA LYS A 293 6.82 22.26 11.75
C LYS A 293 7.88 21.57 10.92
N MET A 294 7.93 20.24 10.96
CA MET A 294 8.87 19.42 10.20
C MET A 294 8.76 19.69 8.69
N TYR A 295 7.56 19.64 8.13
CA TYR A 295 7.33 19.86 6.69
C TYR A 295 7.59 21.31 6.25
N ARG A 296 7.33 22.29 7.13
CA ARG A 296 7.70 23.70 6.88
C ARG A 296 9.21 23.94 6.84
N GLU A 297 9.97 23.15 7.61
CA GLU A 297 11.44 23.26 7.65
C GLU A 297 12.13 22.40 6.58
N LEU A 298 11.45 21.39 6.04
CA LEU A 298 12.02 20.47 5.04
C LEU A 298 12.19 21.16 3.68
N SER A 299 11.13 21.76 3.13
CA SER A 299 11.19 22.54 1.89
C SER A 299 9.98 23.48 1.74
N PRO A 300 10.06 24.49 0.85
CA PRO A 300 8.89 25.34 0.54
C PRO A 300 7.70 24.55 0.00
N GLU A 301 7.94 23.54 -0.84
CA GLU A 301 6.88 22.72 -1.44
C GLU A 301 6.18 21.87 -0.39
N THR A 302 6.90 21.27 0.55
CA THR A 302 6.29 20.49 1.64
C THR A 302 5.59 21.39 2.67
N ALA A 303 6.06 22.62 2.86
CA ALA A 303 5.38 23.61 3.69
C ALA A 303 3.99 23.95 3.12
N GLU A 304 3.93 24.32 1.84
CA GLU A 304 2.67 24.63 1.15
C GLU A 304 1.70 23.45 1.18
N PHE A 305 2.19 22.25 0.86
CA PHE A 305 1.41 21.02 0.89
C PHE A 305 0.79 20.75 2.27
N PHE A 306 1.61 20.73 3.33
CA PHE A 306 1.11 20.34 4.65
C PHE A 306 0.17 21.41 5.24
N ASP A 307 0.45 22.69 4.99
CA ASP A 307 -0.45 23.79 5.36
C ASP A 307 -1.81 23.66 4.65
N PHE A 308 -1.82 23.33 3.34
CA PHE A 308 -3.04 23.05 2.60
C PHE A 308 -3.85 21.90 3.22
N MET A 309 -3.19 20.81 3.59
CA MET A 309 -3.83 19.66 4.23
C MET A 309 -4.48 20.03 5.58
N MET A 310 -3.75 20.78 6.42
CA MET A 310 -4.23 21.22 7.74
C MET A 310 -5.40 22.22 7.63
N GLU A 311 -5.31 23.22 6.77
CA GLU A 311 -6.33 24.24 6.58
C GLU A 311 -7.66 23.65 6.07
N ASN A 312 -7.56 22.63 5.23
CA ASN A 312 -8.72 21.95 4.65
C ASN A 312 -9.17 20.71 5.45
N GLN A 313 -8.55 20.43 6.59
CA GLN A 313 -8.89 19.30 7.46
C GLN A 313 -8.94 17.96 6.69
N LEU A 314 -7.89 17.70 5.91
CA LEU A 314 -7.77 16.51 5.04
C LEU A 314 -7.10 15.33 5.76
N PHE A 315 -7.27 15.26 7.07
CA PHE A 315 -6.79 14.19 7.93
C PHE A 315 -7.93 13.67 8.82
N ASP A 316 -8.02 12.35 8.96
CA ASP A 316 -8.71 11.70 10.07
C ASP A 316 -7.77 10.66 10.69
N VAL A 317 -7.05 11.06 11.76
CA VAL A 317 -5.97 10.27 12.35
C VAL A 317 -6.32 9.60 13.67
N LEU A 318 -7.38 10.03 14.35
CA LEU A 318 -7.73 9.51 15.68
C LEU A 318 -8.37 8.12 15.60
N GLY A 319 -7.84 7.16 16.34
CA GLY A 319 -8.45 5.86 16.53
C GLY A 319 -9.79 5.95 17.28
N ARG A 320 -10.83 5.27 16.77
CA ARG A 320 -12.17 5.19 17.39
C ARG A 320 -12.71 3.76 17.28
N LYS A 321 -13.65 3.42 18.19
CA LYS A 321 -14.18 2.06 18.29
C LYS A 321 -14.88 1.58 17.00
N THR A 322 -15.58 2.47 16.30
CA THR A 322 -16.35 2.17 15.08
C THR A 322 -15.62 2.51 13.79
N LYS A 323 -14.36 2.91 13.89
CA LYS A 323 -13.52 3.28 12.75
C LYS A 323 -12.85 2.03 12.15
N LYS A 324 -12.78 1.95 10.81
CA LYS A 324 -12.06 0.90 10.11
C LYS A 324 -10.59 0.85 10.56
N ALA A 325 -10.03 -0.34 10.67
CA ALA A 325 -8.61 -0.51 11.01
C ALA A 325 -7.69 -0.16 9.83
N GLY A 326 -6.42 0.15 10.14
CA GLY A 326 -5.42 0.49 9.12
C GLY A 326 -5.25 1.99 8.91
N GLY A 327 -4.52 2.32 7.86
CA GLY A 327 -4.25 3.67 7.39
C GLY A 327 -4.08 3.66 5.88
N TYR A 328 -4.38 4.78 5.24
CA TYR A 328 -4.18 4.97 3.80
C TYR A 328 -4.22 6.45 3.42
N MET A 329 -3.61 6.76 2.30
CA MET A 329 -3.86 7.98 1.55
C MET A 329 -4.83 7.69 0.39
N THR A 330 -5.77 8.58 0.13
CA THR A 330 -6.60 8.56 -1.06
C THR A 330 -6.72 9.96 -1.66
N TYR A 331 -7.26 10.06 -2.89
CA TYR A 331 -7.31 11.32 -3.62
C TYR A 331 -8.74 11.71 -3.97
N LEU A 332 -9.03 13.00 -3.89
CA LEU A 332 -10.33 13.62 -4.21
C LEU A 332 -10.17 14.47 -5.49
N PRO A 333 -10.36 13.89 -6.69
CA PRO A 333 -10.00 14.53 -7.97
C PRO A 333 -10.63 15.91 -8.19
N LEU A 334 -11.93 16.07 -7.90
CA LEU A 334 -12.61 17.37 -8.07
C LEU A 334 -12.03 18.50 -7.21
N TYR A 335 -11.41 18.14 -6.08
CA TYR A 335 -10.84 19.10 -5.14
C TYR A 335 -9.33 19.23 -5.25
N HIS A 336 -8.70 18.45 -6.15
CA HIS A 336 -7.25 18.35 -6.27
C HIS A 336 -6.58 18.13 -4.90
N ALA A 337 -7.19 17.27 -4.08
CA ALA A 337 -6.84 17.14 -2.68
C ALA A 337 -6.60 15.68 -2.30
N PRO A 338 -5.45 15.36 -1.70
CA PRO A 338 -5.27 14.10 -0.99
C PRO A 338 -6.05 14.10 0.34
N PHE A 339 -6.36 12.92 0.85
CA PHE A 339 -6.94 12.71 2.18
C PHE A 339 -6.21 11.57 2.88
N ILE A 340 -5.85 11.76 4.15
CA ILE A 340 -5.15 10.77 4.96
C ILE A 340 -6.08 10.25 6.06
N PHE A 341 -6.27 8.93 6.06
CA PHE A 341 -6.98 8.18 7.06
C PHE A 341 -5.98 7.38 7.90
N ALA A 342 -6.10 7.38 9.23
CA ALA A 342 -5.22 6.63 10.13
C ALA A 342 -5.88 6.31 11.47
N ASN A 343 -5.18 5.56 12.33
CA ASN A 343 -5.64 5.18 13.65
C ASN A 343 -4.51 5.33 14.68
N PHE A 344 -4.29 6.54 15.16
CA PHE A 344 -3.28 6.82 16.20
C PHE A 344 -3.57 6.02 17.47
N ASN A 345 -2.52 5.39 18.00
CA ASN A 345 -2.60 4.49 19.14
C ASN A 345 -1.48 4.68 20.19
N GLY A 346 -0.64 5.71 20.04
CA GLY A 346 0.45 6.03 20.95
C GLY A 346 1.74 5.24 20.72
N THR A 347 1.85 4.52 19.60
CA THR A 347 3.09 3.85 19.18
C THR A 347 3.87 4.70 18.19
N SER A 348 5.11 4.30 17.85
CA SER A 348 5.89 4.94 16.76
C SER A 348 5.12 4.99 15.44
N GLY A 349 4.21 4.03 15.21
CA GLY A 349 3.36 3.98 14.04
C GLY A 349 2.52 5.25 13.80
N ASP A 350 2.26 6.05 14.82
CA ASP A 350 1.57 7.34 14.64
C ASP A 350 2.44 8.34 13.87
N VAL A 351 3.77 8.29 14.08
CA VAL A 351 4.73 9.14 13.35
C VAL A 351 5.01 8.54 11.97
N ASP A 352 5.11 7.20 11.87
CA ASP A 352 5.28 6.51 10.60
C ASP A 352 4.14 6.88 9.63
N VAL A 353 2.89 6.95 10.11
CA VAL A 353 1.75 7.44 9.31
C VAL A 353 1.97 8.87 8.80
N ILE A 354 2.42 9.80 9.67
CA ILE A 354 2.65 11.20 9.25
C ILE A 354 3.75 11.29 8.19
N THR A 355 4.74 10.45 8.23
CA THR A 355 5.83 10.46 7.25
C THR A 355 5.49 9.66 5.99
N HIS A 356 4.93 8.47 6.13
CA HIS A 356 4.56 7.58 5.04
C HIS A 356 3.40 8.12 4.20
N GLU A 357 2.23 8.30 4.82
CA GLU A 357 1.03 8.75 4.10
C GLU A 357 1.19 10.17 3.54
N CYS A 358 1.95 11.03 4.23
CA CYS A 358 2.30 12.33 3.67
C CYS A 358 3.27 12.23 2.49
N GLY A 359 4.07 11.18 2.36
CA GLY A 359 4.87 10.94 1.15
C GLY A 359 3.99 10.72 -0.07
N HIS A 360 2.98 9.86 0.05
CA HIS A 360 1.96 9.67 -0.98
C HIS A 360 1.18 10.96 -1.25
N ALA A 361 0.70 11.61 -0.19
CA ALA A 361 -0.12 12.81 -0.31
C ALA A 361 0.64 13.97 -0.93
N PHE A 362 1.92 14.12 -0.63
CA PHE A 362 2.79 15.13 -1.22
C PHE A 362 2.98 14.92 -2.72
N GLN A 363 3.23 13.67 -3.14
CA GLN A 363 3.31 13.35 -4.57
C GLN A 363 1.97 13.63 -5.26
N GLY A 364 0.83 13.17 -4.69
CA GLY A 364 -0.49 13.44 -5.23
C GLY A 364 -0.84 14.92 -5.33
N TYR A 365 -0.42 15.73 -4.33
CA TYR A 365 -0.56 17.18 -4.35
C TYR A 365 0.22 17.84 -5.49
N LEU A 366 1.44 17.37 -5.75
CA LEU A 366 2.24 17.86 -6.88
C LEU A 366 1.68 17.40 -8.23
N ALA A 367 1.26 16.14 -8.34
CA ALA A 367 0.67 15.58 -9.55
C ALA A 367 -0.66 16.26 -9.95
N ALA A 368 -1.42 16.76 -8.97
CA ALA A 368 -2.66 17.50 -9.22
C ALA A 368 -2.49 18.79 -10.04
N GLN A 369 -1.28 19.29 -10.14
CA GLN A 369 -0.95 20.48 -10.94
C GLN A 369 -0.80 20.13 -12.43
N ASP A 370 -0.68 18.85 -12.78
CA ASP A 370 -0.63 18.40 -14.17
C ASP A 370 -2.06 18.30 -14.75
N PRO A 371 -2.33 18.92 -15.92
CA PRO A 371 -3.64 18.84 -16.56
C PRO A 371 -3.95 17.46 -17.14
N ILE A 372 -2.95 16.57 -17.29
CA ILE A 372 -3.11 15.20 -17.80
C ILE A 372 -3.34 14.26 -16.62
N ARG A 373 -4.54 13.71 -16.51
CA ARG A 373 -4.95 12.88 -15.36
C ARG A 373 -4.19 11.56 -15.31
N GLU A 374 -3.85 10.99 -16.44
CA GLU A 374 -3.08 9.74 -16.52
C GLU A 374 -1.68 9.87 -15.91
N HIS A 375 -1.12 11.07 -15.84
CA HIS A 375 0.16 11.29 -15.16
C HIS A 375 0.06 11.13 -13.63
N ALA A 376 -1.14 11.19 -13.05
CA ALA A 376 -1.36 10.91 -11.64
C ALA A 376 -1.57 9.39 -11.35
N ASP A 377 -1.76 8.56 -12.38
CA ASP A 377 -1.99 7.11 -12.25
C ASP A 377 -0.65 6.35 -12.19
N ILE A 378 0.08 6.56 -11.10
CA ILE A 378 1.39 5.94 -10.87
C ILE A 378 1.24 4.47 -10.46
N GLY A 379 2.20 3.62 -10.86
CA GLY A 379 2.31 2.25 -10.35
C GLY A 379 2.56 2.24 -8.84
N MET A 380 2.10 1.18 -8.16
CA MET A 380 2.20 1.10 -6.70
C MET A 380 3.65 1.04 -6.24
N GLU A 381 4.55 0.39 -6.98
CA GLU A 381 5.99 0.39 -6.72
C GLU A 381 6.60 1.80 -6.73
N THR A 382 6.08 2.69 -7.58
CA THR A 382 6.49 4.10 -7.61
C THR A 382 5.88 4.89 -6.45
N ALA A 383 4.60 4.67 -6.17
CA ALA A 383 3.89 5.30 -5.07
C ALA A 383 4.61 5.04 -3.73
N GLU A 384 5.02 3.80 -3.49
CA GLU A 384 5.71 3.41 -2.26
C GLU A 384 7.16 3.95 -2.17
N ILE A 385 7.82 4.29 -3.29
CA ILE A 385 9.09 5.04 -3.20
C ILE A 385 8.84 6.41 -2.57
N HIS A 386 7.73 7.06 -2.92
CA HIS A 386 7.43 8.39 -2.38
C HIS A 386 7.19 8.34 -0.87
N SER A 387 6.41 7.38 -0.38
CA SER A 387 6.10 7.22 1.03
C SER A 387 7.32 6.80 1.85
N MET A 388 7.95 5.68 1.50
CA MET A 388 9.08 5.10 2.24
C MET A 388 10.34 5.98 2.21
N SER A 389 10.55 6.75 1.13
CA SER A 389 11.66 7.71 1.09
C SER A 389 11.40 8.93 1.97
N MET A 390 10.15 9.40 2.05
CA MET A 390 9.79 10.52 2.92
C MET A 390 10.05 10.21 4.39
N GLU A 391 9.84 8.97 4.82
CA GLU A 391 10.19 8.51 6.17
C GLU A 391 11.68 8.78 6.48
N PHE A 392 12.58 8.47 5.56
CA PHE A 392 14.02 8.75 5.71
C PHE A 392 14.33 10.25 5.63
N PHE A 393 13.76 10.98 4.68
CA PHE A 393 14.00 12.42 4.53
C PHE A 393 13.60 13.22 5.77
N THR A 394 12.68 12.71 6.57
CA THR A 394 12.19 13.36 7.79
C THR A 394 12.94 12.99 9.07
N GLU A 395 13.86 12.01 9.04
CA GLU A 395 14.62 11.53 10.22
C GLU A 395 15.29 12.65 11.05
N LYS A 396 15.72 13.71 10.39
CA LYS A 396 16.39 14.85 11.03
C LYS A 396 15.52 15.55 12.08
N TRP A 397 14.18 15.41 12.00
CA TRP A 397 13.22 16.05 12.88
C TRP A 397 12.60 15.11 13.91
N MET A 398 13.08 13.88 14.03
CA MET A 398 12.49 12.91 14.95
C MET A 398 12.58 13.33 16.43
N ASN A 399 13.46 14.26 16.77
CA ASN A 399 13.49 14.86 18.10
C ASN A 399 12.20 15.65 18.45
N LEU A 400 11.44 16.11 17.46
CA LEU A 400 10.15 16.78 17.66
C LEU A 400 9.08 15.81 18.17
N PHE A 401 9.20 14.53 17.87
CA PHE A 401 8.25 13.48 18.19
C PHE A 401 8.71 12.61 19.37
N PHE A 402 9.98 12.22 19.39
CA PHE A 402 10.53 11.22 20.32
C PHE A 402 11.45 11.82 21.39
N GLY A 403 11.68 13.15 21.37
CA GLY A 403 12.56 13.81 22.34
C GLY A 403 13.96 13.18 22.39
N ASN A 404 14.39 12.76 23.58
CA ASN A 404 15.70 12.14 23.79
C ASN A 404 15.83 10.71 23.20
N ARG A 405 14.74 10.10 22.74
CA ARG A 405 14.73 8.79 22.07
C ARG A 405 14.68 8.87 20.55
N ALA A 406 14.91 10.05 19.99
CA ALA A 406 14.90 10.25 18.53
C ALA A 406 15.92 9.36 17.81
N GLN A 407 17.13 9.20 18.39
CA GLN A 407 18.16 8.33 17.79
C GLN A 407 17.78 6.86 17.84
N ASP A 408 17.11 6.42 18.91
CA ASP A 408 16.58 5.06 19.03
C ASP A 408 15.52 4.79 17.95
N TYR A 409 14.67 5.79 17.67
CA TYR A 409 13.69 5.67 16.58
C TYR A 409 14.37 5.52 15.21
N VAL A 410 15.36 6.35 14.91
CA VAL A 410 16.09 6.27 13.62
C VAL A 410 16.78 4.91 13.45
N GLU A 411 17.37 4.37 14.52
CA GLU A 411 17.98 3.03 14.50
C GLU A 411 16.91 1.93 14.29
N MET A 412 15.79 2.01 15.04
CA MET A 412 14.67 1.08 14.92
C MET A 412 14.09 1.11 13.50
N HIS A 413 13.80 2.30 12.96
CA HIS A 413 13.22 2.48 11.65
C HIS A 413 14.08 1.88 10.53
N LEU A 414 15.39 2.11 10.55
CA LEU A 414 16.29 1.50 9.58
C LEU A 414 16.36 -0.02 9.69
N GLU A 415 16.39 -0.56 10.92
CA GLU A 415 16.37 -2.01 11.15
C GLU A 415 15.06 -2.64 10.68
N ASP A 416 13.91 -1.97 10.94
CA ASP A 416 12.60 -2.44 10.51
C ASP A 416 12.45 -2.42 8.99
N ALA A 417 12.81 -1.30 8.36
CA ALA A 417 12.81 -1.14 6.91
C ALA A 417 13.65 -2.22 6.21
N ALA A 418 14.81 -2.54 6.78
CA ALA A 418 15.65 -3.62 6.24
C ALA A 418 15.06 -5.01 6.50
N ALA A 419 14.55 -5.29 7.71
CA ALA A 419 13.95 -6.59 8.05
C ALA A 419 12.65 -6.87 7.30
N PHE A 420 11.95 -5.82 6.85
CA PHE A 420 10.71 -5.91 6.08
C PHE A 420 10.90 -6.57 4.71
N ILE A 421 12.00 -6.28 4.00
CA ILE A 421 12.18 -6.73 2.60
C ILE A 421 12.13 -8.26 2.44
N PRO A 422 12.83 -9.08 3.24
CA PRO A 422 12.68 -10.53 3.19
C PRO A 422 11.22 -10.99 3.42
N TYR A 423 10.54 -10.39 4.39
CA TYR A 423 9.13 -10.73 4.68
C TYR A 423 8.21 -10.39 3.50
N GLY A 424 8.35 -9.22 2.92
CA GLY A 424 7.53 -8.81 1.78
C GLY A 424 7.74 -9.69 0.54
N CYS A 425 9.00 -10.06 0.26
CA CYS A 425 9.32 -11.02 -0.80
C CYS A 425 8.74 -12.42 -0.53
N MET A 426 8.71 -12.84 0.73
CA MET A 426 8.08 -14.09 1.14
C MET A 426 6.56 -14.07 0.90
N VAL A 427 5.90 -12.98 1.24
CA VAL A 427 4.45 -12.78 0.98
C VAL A 427 4.14 -12.88 -0.51
N ASP A 428 4.96 -12.27 -1.36
CA ASP A 428 4.80 -12.33 -2.80
C ASP A 428 5.03 -13.75 -3.36
N GLU A 429 6.13 -14.41 -2.97
CA GLU A 429 6.43 -15.77 -3.41
C GLU A 429 5.35 -16.76 -2.98
N PHE A 430 4.78 -16.59 -1.78
CA PHE A 430 3.65 -17.38 -1.32
C PHE A 430 2.43 -17.22 -2.25
N GLN A 431 2.09 -16.01 -2.64
CA GLN A 431 0.97 -15.77 -3.54
C GLN A 431 1.22 -16.35 -4.94
N HIS A 432 2.46 -16.27 -5.44
CA HIS A 432 2.83 -16.94 -6.69
C HIS A 432 2.57 -18.44 -6.61
N ILE A 433 3.03 -19.12 -5.55
CA ILE A 433 2.80 -20.57 -5.35
C ILE A 433 1.30 -20.87 -5.32
N VAL A 434 0.51 -20.09 -4.59
CA VAL A 434 -0.93 -20.33 -4.44
C VAL A 434 -1.68 -20.14 -5.76
N TYR A 435 -1.35 -19.10 -6.55
CA TYR A 435 -2.04 -18.84 -7.81
C TYR A 435 -1.55 -19.72 -8.97
N GLU A 436 -0.32 -20.21 -8.93
CA GLU A 436 0.17 -21.26 -9.86
C GLU A 436 -0.44 -22.62 -9.56
N HIS A 437 -0.79 -22.87 -8.29
CA HIS A 437 -1.35 -24.11 -7.78
C HIS A 437 -2.67 -23.86 -7.02
N PRO A 438 -3.72 -23.39 -7.73
CA PRO A 438 -4.99 -23.04 -7.09
C PRO A 438 -5.72 -24.22 -6.44
N GLU A 439 -5.31 -25.44 -6.74
CA GLU A 439 -5.81 -26.69 -6.15
C GLU A 439 -5.28 -26.98 -4.74
N LEU A 440 -4.26 -26.26 -4.27
CA LEU A 440 -3.70 -26.46 -2.94
C LEU A 440 -4.77 -26.35 -1.86
N THR A 441 -4.80 -27.31 -0.98
CA THR A 441 -5.63 -27.29 0.22
C THR A 441 -5.13 -26.24 1.24
N PRO A 442 -5.95 -25.81 2.19
CA PRO A 442 -5.51 -24.91 3.27
C PRO A 442 -4.27 -25.43 4.02
N ALA A 443 -4.21 -26.73 4.30
CA ALA A 443 -3.06 -27.35 4.95
C ALA A 443 -1.78 -27.28 4.09
N GLU A 444 -1.88 -27.50 2.78
CA GLU A 444 -0.74 -27.38 1.86
C GLU A 444 -0.27 -25.95 1.71
N ARG A 445 -1.18 -24.95 1.73
CA ARG A 445 -0.84 -23.53 1.77
C ARG A 445 -0.05 -23.17 3.04
N LYS A 446 -0.47 -23.65 4.21
CA LYS A 446 0.28 -23.48 5.48
C LYS A 446 1.67 -24.14 5.42
N GLN A 447 1.80 -25.32 4.82
CA GLN A 447 3.09 -25.96 4.60
C GLN A 447 3.99 -25.16 3.65
N ALA A 448 3.42 -24.58 2.57
CA ALA A 448 4.14 -23.72 1.65
C ALA A 448 4.66 -22.46 2.36
N TRP A 449 3.82 -21.82 3.18
CA TRP A 449 4.22 -20.69 4.01
C TRP A 449 5.36 -21.04 4.97
N SER A 450 5.23 -22.12 5.75
CA SER A 450 6.28 -22.56 6.69
C SER A 450 7.60 -22.92 6.00
N ARG A 451 7.57 -23.39 4.74
CA ARG A 451 8.79 -23.61 3.97
C ARG A 451 9.46 -22.27 3.62
N LEU A 452 8.69 -21.30 3.15
CA LEU A 452 9.20 -19.98 2.81
C LEU A 452 9.74 -19.23 4.02
N GLU A 453 9.10 -19.36 5.20
CA GLU A 453 9.63 -18.77 6.43
C GLU A 453 11.04 -19.26 6.74
N ARG A 454 11.33 -20.53 6.55
CA ARG A 454 12.69 -21.07 6.75
C ARG A 454 13.72 -20.50 5.75
N GLU A 455 13.28 -20.08 4.57
CA GLU A 455 14.16 -19.52 3.54
C GLU A 455 14.41 -18.02 3.75
N TYR A 456 13.37 -17.27 4.15
CA TYR A 456 13.41 -15.80 4.26
C TYR A 456 13.66 -15.29 5.68
N LYS A 457 13.28 -16.08 6.70
CA LYS A 457 13.36 -15.72 8.13
C LYS A 457 13.90 -16.91 8.95
N PRO A 458 15.12 -17.38 8.67
CA PRO A 458 15.66 -18.58 9.30
C PRO A 458 15.83 -18.50 10.83
N HIS A 459 15.90 -17.27 11.40
CA HIS A 459 15.94 -17.02 12.84
C HIS A 459 14.61 -17.26 13.56
N LEU A 460 13.48 -17.28 12.81
CA LEU A 460 12.14 -17.24 13.40
C LEU A 460 11.81 -18.54 14.16
N ASP A 461 11.39 -18.38 15.42
CA ASP A 461 10.91 -19.46 16.26
C ASP A 461 9.56 -19.08 16.89
N TYR A 462 8.55 -19.89 16.59
CA TYR A 462 7.21 -19.73 17.15
C TYR A 462 7.02 -20.34 18.55
N GLU A 463 8.04 -20.98 19.13
CA GLU A 463 7.99 -21.61 20.45
C GLU A 463 6.81 -22.60 20.62
N GLY A 464 6.37 -23.21 19.53
CA GLY A 464 5.26 -24.17 19.54
C GLY A 464 3.87 -23.53 19.50
N ASP A 465 3.76 -22.25 19.14
CA ASP A 465 2.45 -21.59 18.97
C ASP A 465 1.52 -22.42 18.09
N PRO A 466 0.26 -22.68 18.53
CA PRO A 466 -0.64 -23.62 17.87
C PRO A 466 -1.19 -23.16 16.52
N PHE A 467 -1.15 -21.86 16.22
CA PHE A 467 -1.64 -21.30 14.96
C PHE A 467 -0.48 -20.79 14.09
N PHE A 468 0.28 -19.82 14.60
CA PHE A 468 1.38 -19.22 13.83
C PHE A 468 2.48 -20.23 13.54
N GLY A 469 2.83 -21.10 14.51
CA GLY A 469 3.81 -22.16 14.36
C GLY A 469 3.39 -23.30 13.42
N GLN A 470 2.13 -23.33 13.01
CA GLN A 470 1.61 -24.28 12.00
C GLN A 470 1.51 -23.65 10.59
N GLY A 471 2.13 -22.49 10.39
CA GLY A 471 2.13 -21.78 9.10
C GLY A 471 0.89 -20.93 8.85
N GLY A 472 0.17 -20.56 9.90
CA GLY A 472 -1.03 -19.71 9.83
C GLY A 472 -0.74 -18.20 9.80
N PHE A 473 0.52 -17.78 9.94
CA PHE A 473 0.85 -16.36 10.12
C PHE A 473 0.39 -15.46 8.98
N TRP A 474 0.37 -15.94 7.73
CA TRP A 474 -0.08 -15.19 6.56
C TRP A 474 -1.55 -14.76 6.63
N GLN A 475 -2.38 -15.46 7.39
CA GLN A 475 -3.83 -15.18 7.47
C GLN A 475 -4.15 -13.86 8.19
N LYS A 476 -3.21 -13.32 8.95
CA LYS A 476 -3.32 -11.96 9.50
C LYS A 476 -2.93 -10.85 8.52
N GLN A 477 -2.35 -11.22 7.35
CA GLN A 477 -1.90 -10.25 6.37
C GLN A 477 -3.03 -9.87 5.42
N LEU A 478 -3.68 -8.74 5.69
CA LEU A 478 -4.82 -8.18 4.95
C LEU A 478 -4.58 -8.22 3.42
N HIS A 479 -3.41 -7.80 2.97
CA HIS A 479 -3.06 -7.69 1.54
C HIS A 479 -3.18 -9.01 0.77
N ILE A 480 -2.98 -10.16 1.43
CA ILE A 480 -3.13 -11.47 0.78
C ILE A 480 -4.60 -11.71 0.40
N TYR A 481 -5.54 -11.24 1.23
CA TYR A 481 -6.97 -11.35 0.97
C TYR A 481 -7.47 -10.28 0.02
N ASP A 482 -7.13 -9.01 0.24
CA ASP A 482 -7.77 -7.86 -0.39
C ASP A 482 -7.03 -7.32 -1.61
N TYR A 483 -5.70 -7.37 -1.57
CA TYR A 483 -4.83 -6.74 -2.59
C TYR A 483 -3.80 -7.73 -3.12
N PRO A 484 -4.23 -8.76 -3.90
CA PRO A 484 -3.36 -9.83 -4.34
C PRO A 484 -2.21 -9.31 -5.20
N LEU A 485 -1.00 -9.83 -4.92
CA LEU A 485 0.25 -9.54 -5.61
C LEU A 485 0.79 -8.10 -5.39
N TYR A 486 0.19 -7.30 -4.52
CA TYR A 486 0.65 -5.93 -4.25
C TYR A 486 1.95 -5.89 -3.44
N TYR A 487 2.15 -6.84 -2.53
CA TYR A 487 3.14 -6.74 -1.46
C TYR A 487 4.60 -6.61 -1.93
N ILE A 488 4.92 -7.09 -3.14
CA ILE A 488 6.26 -6.95 -3.72
C ILE A 488 6.61 -5.50 -4.05
N ASP A 489 5.61 -4.67 -4.33
CA ASP A 489 5.80 -3.28 -4.70
C ASP A 489 6.43 -2.49 -3.54
N TYR A 490 6.07 -2.81 -2.30
CA TYR A 490 6.75 -2.32 -1.10
C TYR A 490 8.24 -2.69 -1.05
N CYS A 491 8.59 -3.92 -1.47
CA CYS A 491 9.99 -4.38 -1.43
C CYS A 491 10.85 -3.67 -2.50
N LEU A 492 10.29 -3.48 -3.69
CA LEU A 492 10.93 -2.73 -4.78
C LEU A 492 11.15 -1.28 -4.34
N ALA A 493 10.12 -0.66 -3.79
CA ALA A 493 10.14 0.70 -3.29
C ALA A 493 11.12 0.88 -2.11
N GLN A 494 11.09 -0.04 -1.11
CA GLN A 494 11.99 0.02 0.03
C GLN A 494 13.46 -0.10 -0.40
N THR A 495 13.73 -0.91 -1.44
CA THR A 495 15.07 -1.00 -2.03
C THR A 495 15.51 0.35 -2.61
N CYS A 496 14.61 1.10 -3.24
CA CYS A 496 14.88 2.47 -3.72
C CYS A 496 15.00 3.48 -2.56
N ALA A 497 14.14 3.38 -1.55
CA ALA A 497 14.19 4.25 -0.37
C ALA A 497 15.49 4.09 0.43
N LEU A 498 15.99 2.87 0.56
CA LEU A 498 17.31 2.62 1.17
C LEU A 498 18.47 3.20 0.33
N GLN A 499 18.33 3.27 -1.01
CA GLN A 499 19.28 4.00 -1.84
C GLN A 499 19.23 5.51 -1.54
N TYR A 500 18.02 6.09 -1.37
CA TYR A 500 17.86 7.47 -0.93
C TYR A 500 18.48 7.71 0.44
N LYS A 501 18.30 6.81 1.40
CA LYS A 501 18.98 6.89 2.72
C LYS A 501 20.49 7.02 2.57
N VAL A 502 21.10 6.20 1.74
CA VAL A 502 22.54 6.26 1.46
C VAL A 502 22.96 7.57 0.76
N LYS A 503 22.13 8.05 -0.19
CA LYS A 503 22.38 9.32 -0.89
C LYS A 503 22.25 10.53 0.03
N MET A 504 21.23 10.55 0.91
CA MET A 504 21.02 11.62 1.87
C MET A 504 22.19 11.81 2.84
N ASP A 505 22.77 10.71 3.31
CA ASP A 505 23.91 10.75 4.20
C ASP A 505 25.18 11.27 3.51
N ALA A 506 25.25 11.16 2.19
CA ALA A 506 26.32 11.73 1.39
C ALA A 506 26.08 13.21 1.05
N ASP A 507 24.89 13.53 0.56
CA ASP A 507 24.43 14.88 0.23
C ASP A 507 22.91 14.98 0.27
N PHE A 508 22.38 15.51 1.37
CA PHE A 508 20.94 15.67 1.58
C PHE A 508 20.28 16.53 0.51
N THR A 509 20.93 17.61 0.11
CA THR A 509 20.35 18.58 -0.84
C THR A 509 20.18 17.96 -2.23
N GLU A 510 21.16 17.23 -2.71
CA GLU A 510 21.09 16.55 -4.00
C GLU A 510 20.13 15.35 -3.96
N ALA A 511 20.09 14.61 -2.85
CA ALA A 511 19.11 13.53 -2.66
C ALA A 511 17.66 14.08 -2.68
N TRP A 512 17.41 15.20 -2.00
CA TRP A 512 16.09 15.85 -1.98
C TRP A 512 15.68 16.36 -3.35
N LYS A 513 16.59 16.99 -4.11
CA LYS A 513 16.31 17.39 -5.50
C LYS A 513 15.94 16.21 -6.39
N SER A 514 16.65 15.10 -6.24
CA SER A 514 16.39 13.85 -6.96
C SER A 514 15.00 13.30 -6.61
N TYR A 515 14.63 13.29 -5.32
CA TYR A 515 13.31 12.87 -4.85
C TYR A 515 12.19 13.78 -5.35
N LEU A 516 12.35 15.12 -5.26
CA LEU A 516 11.39 16.07 -5.82
C LEU A 516 11.18 15.88 -7.33
N LYS A 517 12.27 15.57 -8.05
CA LYS A 517 12.19 15.26 -9.47
C LYS A 517 11.34 14.01 -9.70
N LEU A 518 11.54 12.95 -8.91
CA LEU A 518 10.72 11.73 -8.99
C LEU A 518 9.24 12.03 -8.73
N CYS A 519 8.92 12.80 -7.69
CA CYS A 519 7.54 13.19 -7.40
C CYS A 519 6.88 13.95 -8.56
N ARG A 520 7.63 14.79 -9.27
CA ARG A 520 7.12 15.57 -10.40
C ARG A 520 7.03 14.79 -11.70
N LEU A 521 7.87 13.75 -11.88
CA LEU A 521 7.75 12.85 -13.02
C LEU A 521 6.42 12.10 -12.99
N SER A 522 5.95 11.74 -11.80
CA SER A 522 4.68 11.05 -11.62
C SER A 522 4.58 9.82 -12.54
N ALA A 523 3.51 9.66 -13.34
CA ALA A 523 3.38 8.57 -14.34
C ALA A 523 3.70 9.03 -15.78
N SER A 524 4.55 10.05 -15.96
CA SER A 524 4.92 10.54 -17.30
C SER A 524 5.86 9.59 -18.06
N ASP A 525 6.55 8.69 -17.35
CA ASP A 525 7.41 7.64 -17.93
C ASP A 525 7.28 6.33 -17.13
N PHE A 526 7.83 5.25 -17.66
CA PHE A 526 7.83 3.95 -17.02
C PHE A 526 8.71 3.91 -15.77
N TYR A 527 8.30 3.15 -14.76
CA TYR A 527 9.01 3.01 -13.49
C TYR A 527 10.53 2.80 -13.66
N THR A 528 10.93 1.85 -14.50
CA THR A 528 12.35 1.53 -14.73
C THR A 528 13.16 2.68 -15.35
N ASN A 529 12.52 3.54 -16.13
CA ASN A 529 13.14 4.74 -16.68
C ASN A 529 13.24 5.85 -15.62
N MET A 530 12.14 6.09 -14.90
CA MET A 530 12.07 7.15 -13.89
C MET A 530 13.12 6.98 -12.78
N ILE A 531 13.25 5.76 -12.23
CA ILE A 531 14.26 5.52 -11.18
C ILE A 531 15.68 5.74 -11.71
N LYS A 532 15.96 5.38 -12.94
CA LYS A 532 17.25 5.62 -13.61
C LYS A 532 17.49 7.12 -13.85
N GLU A 533 16.47 7.85 -14.27
CA GLU A 533 16.53 9.30 -14.52
C GLU A 533 16.83 10.10 -13.25
N VAL A 534 16.40 9.62 -12.09
CA VAL A 534 16.72 10.22 -10.79
C VAL A 534 17.98 9.63 -10.14
N GLY A 535 18.71 8.78 -10.88
CA GLY A 535 19.99 8.22 -10.49
C GLY A 535 19.88 7.16 -9.39
N LEU A 536 18.82 6.35 -9.39
CA LEU A 536 18.70 5.13 -8.60
C LEU A 536 19.03 3.91 -9.46
N ASP A 537 19.57 2.87 -8.85
CA ASP A 537 19.78 1.57 -9.47
C ASP A 537 18.46 0.80 -9.46
N SER A 538 18.13 0.14 -10.59
CA SER A 538 16.90 -0.67 -10.65
C SER A 538 17.02 -1.91 -9.77
N PRO A 539 16.01 -2.21 -8.93
CA PRO A 539 15.97 -3.44 -8.14
C PRO A 539 16.09 -4.73 -8.97
N PHE A 540 15.71 -4.67 -10.25
CA PHE A 540 15.76 -5.80 -11.17
C PHE A 540 17.16 -6.03 -11.75
N GLU A 541 18.06 -5.02 -11.70
CA GLU A 541 19.41 -5.16 -12.22
C GLU A 541 20.26 -6.08 -11.34
N PRO A 542 21.01 -7.02 -11.93
CA PRO A 542 21.93 -7.85 -11.17
C PRO A 542 22.93 -7.01 -10.37
N GLY A 543 23.06 -7.30 -9.08
CA GLY A 543 23.99 -6.61 -8.18
C GLY A 543 23.43 -5.37 -7.49
N CYS A 544 22.25 -4.86 -7.85
CA CYS A 544 21.62 -3.73 -7.15
C CYS A 544 21.48 -4.04 -5.65
N VAL A 545 20.86 -5.17 -5.30
CA VAL A 545 20.65 -5.59 -3.91
C VAL A 545 21.96 -5.79 -3.17
N LYS A 546 22.96 -6.41 -3.81
CA LYS A 546 24.30 -6.57 -3.24
C LYS A 546 24.95 -5.21 -2.91
N ASN A 547 24.92 -4.28 -3.87
CA ASN A 547 25.50 -2.94 -3.70
C ASN A 547 24.86 -2.16 -2.56
N ILE A 548 23.54 -2.30 -2.38
CA ILE A 548 22.83 -1.67 -1.26
C ILE A 548 23.25 -2.29 0.07
N VAL A 549 23.26 -3.61 0.18
CA VAL A 549 23.66 -4.32 1.40
C VAL A 549 25.08 -3.91 1.81
N GLU A 550 26.04 -3.87 0.89
CA GLU A 550 27.42 -3.42 1.17
C GLU A 550 27.46 -1.98 1.74
N LYS A 551 26.59 -1.10 1.26
CA LYS A 551 26.48 0.29 1.78
C LYS A 551 25.78 0.36 3.12
N LEU A 552 24.80 -0.51 3.38
CA LEU A 552 24.06 -0.57 4.63
C LEU A 552 24.87 -1.20 5.77
N GLU A 553 25.86 -2.03 5.49
CA GLU A 553 26.71 -2.65 6.53
C GLU A 553 27.42 -1.61 7.43
N LYS A 554 27.62 -0.36 6.96
CA LYS A 554 28.17 0.72 7.81
C LYS A 554 27.29 1.10 9.00
N TYR A 555 25.95 0.87 8.88
CA TYR A 555 24.99 1.19 9.95
C TYR A 555 24.86 0.06 10.98
N VAL A 556 25.39 -1.11 10.67
CA VAL A 556 25.33 -2.31 11.54
C VAL A 556 26.54 -2.43 12.46
N LYS A 557 27.53 -1.56 12.30
CA LYS A 557 28.79 -1.58 13.07
C LYS A 557 28.66 -1.02 14.46
#